data_281d2918bc9d01f3938bd09ab959c74f
#
_entry.id   281d2918bc9d01f3938bd09ab959c74f
#
_cell.length_a   1.000
_cell.length_b   1.000
_cell.length_c   1.000
_cell.angle_alpha   90.00
_cell.angle_beta   90.00
_cell.angle_gamma   90.00
#
_symmetry.space_group_name_H-M   'P 1'
#
loop_
_entity.id
_entity.type
_entity.pdbx_description
1 polymer ?
#
loop_
_entity_poly.entity_id
_entity_poly.type
_entity_poly.pdbx_seq_one_letter_code
_entity_poly.pdbx_strand_id
1 'polypeptide(L)'
;MPARPRSEGPLLTQQFTFFLSRPDGTPISVVVTKKRVKNFNLRVTSSGEVHASAPLGASRERIEAFVKRNSAWIVSRLAQSKQHQAAAREPLSPSSIIALWGKPITVQDALDHNFASPAPRPKQATFASFMGTDETDEDPQAKRRAILDGLTSDELQAHISQLYTTEVTAALRDIVHVYEIAMGVTVARISVRSMKTRWGSCTPKTGAIRIARELAAYPIECLDMVVAHELVHLLEPSHNQRF
;
A
#
# COMPACT_ATOMS: atom_id res chain seq x y z
N MET A 1 -28.45 -26.49 -29.16
CA MET A 1 -29.14 -25.26 -28.77
C MET A 1 -28.10 -24.14 -28.71
N PRO A 2 -28.17 -23.08 -29.52
CA PRO A 2 -27.20 -22.00 -29.52
C PRO A 2 -27.42 -21.10 -28.31
N ALA A 3 -26.31 -20.73 -27.63
CA ALA A 3 -26.28 -19.83 -26.49
C ALA A 3 -26.79 -18.44 -26.89
N ARG A 4 -27.72 -17.88 -26.11
CA ARG A 4 -28.20 -16.51 -26.28
C ARG A 4 -27.06 -15.52 -26.04
N PRO A 5 -26.84 -14.53 -26.92
CA PRO A 5 -25.91 -13.46 -26.67
C PRO A 5 -26.39 -12.60 -25.48
N ARG A 6 -25.50 -12.36 -24.50
CA ARG A 6 -25.75 -11.36 -23.45
C ARG A 6 -25.78 -9.99 -24.14
N SER A 7 -26.93 -9.37 -24.16
CA SER A 7 -27.10 -7.98 -24.57
C SER A 7 -26.38 -7.08 -23.55
N GLU A 8 -25.21 -6.61 -23.89
CA GLU A 8 -24.55 -5.47 -23.23
C GLU A 8 -25.34 -4.20 -23.63
N GLY A 9 -26.37 -3.89 -22.84
CA GLY A 9 -27.00 -2.58 -22.92
C GLY A 9 -26.03 -1.51 -22.43
N PRO A 10 -26.05 -0.28 -23.01
CA PRO A 10 -25.14 0.80 -22.64
C PRO A 10 -25.26 1.05 -21.13
N LEU A 11 -24.13 1.06 -20.43
CA LEU A 11 -24.01 1.44 -19.03
C LEU A 11 -24.46 2.90 -18.91
N LEU A 12 -25.72 3.17 -18.58
CA LEU A 12 -26.25 4.49 -18.30
C LEU A 12 -25.63 5.01 -16.98
N THR A 13 -24.38 5.46 -17.07
CA THR A 13 -23.70 6.15 -16.00
C THR A 13 -23.96 7.64 -16.19
N GLN A 14 -24.85 8.21 -15.38
CA GLN A 14 -25.09 9.65 -15.36
C GLN A 14 -24.07 10.29 -14.41
N GLN A 15 -23.33 11.27 -14.92
CA GLN A 15 -22.36 12.03 -14.13
C GLN A 15 -22.74 13.51 -14.15
N PHE A 16 -22.65 14.18 -12.99
CA PHE A 16 -22.80 15.62 -12.86
C PHE A 16 -21.94 16.13 -11.70
N THR A 17 -21.66 17.42 -11.73
CA THR A 17 -20.89 18.10 -10.68
C THR A 17 -21.78 19.13 -9.99
N PHE A 18 -21.65 19.27 -8.69
CA PHE A 18 -22.20 20.40 -7.94
C PHE A 18 -21.17 20.93 -6.95
N PHE A 19 -21.43 22.12 -6.42
CA PHE A 19 -20.51 22.80 -5.51
C PHE A 19 -21.07 22.81 -4.08
N LEU A 20 -20.22 22.41 -3.14
CA LEU A 20 -20.46 22.50 -1.71
C LEU A 20 -19.64 23.68 -1.18
N SER A 21 -20.25 24.62 -0.48
CA SER A 21 -19.54 25.75 0.13
C SER A 21 -18.86 25.30 1.44
N ARG A 22 -17.60 25.70 1.63
CA ARG A 22 -16.90 25.59 2.91
C ARG A 22 -17.36 26.67 3.88
N PRO A 23 -17.03 26.56 5.17
CA PRO A 23 -17.26 27.61 6.14
C PRO A 23 -16.56 28.96 5.79
N ASP A 24 -15.43 28.89 5.08
CA ASP A 24 -14.67 30.04 4.58
C ASP A 24 -15.20 30.60 3.25
N GLY A 25 -16.32 30.09 2.74
CA GLY A 25 -16.93 30.48 1.47
C GLY A 25 -16.31 29.84 0.23
N THR A 26 -15.21 29.10 0.34
CA THR A 26 -14.58 28.48 -0.84
C THR A 26 -15.41 27.28 -1.34
N PRO A 27 -15.64 27.16 -2.67
CA PRO A 27 -16.40 26.04 -3.20
C PRO A 27 -15.58 24.75 -3.24
N ILE A 28 -16.21 23.63 -2.91
CA ILE A 28 -15.70 22.27 -3.12
C ILE A 28 -16.47 21.67 -4.29
N SER A 29 -15.76 21.30 -5.34
CA SER A 29 -16.33 20.55 -6.46
C SER A 29 -16.59 19.11 -6.05
N VAL A 30 -17.81 18.63 -6.22
CA VAL A 30 -18.21 17.24 -5.95
C VAL A 30 -18.68 16.58 -7.24
N VAL A 31 -17.93 15.62 -7.73
CA VAL A 31 -18.28 14.83 -8.90
C VAL A 31 -19.19 13.68 -8.51
N VAL A 32 -20.42 13.69 -8.97
CA VAL A 32 -21.43 12.66 -8.68
C VAL A 32 -21.57 11.71 -9.85
N THR A 33 -21.50 10.42 -9.55
CA THR A 33 -21.72 9.36 -10.53
C THR A 33 -22.90 8.49 -10.08
N LYS A 34 -23.99 8.49 -10.85
CA LYS A 34 -25.08 7.53 -10.68
C LYS A 34 -24.74 6.21 -11.34
N LYS A 35 -24.84 5.10 -10.58
CA LYS A 35 -24.51 3.76 -11.05
C LYS A 35 -25.37 2.69 -10.35
N ARG A 36 -25.29 1.44 -10.79
CA ARG A 36 -25.98 0.31 -10.15
C ARG A 36 -25.36 -0.02 -8.79
N VAL A 37 -25.66 0.78 -7.77
CA VAL A 37 -25.27 0.56 -6.36
C VAL A 37 -26.50 0.69 -5.46
N LYS A 38 -26.47 0.05 -4.30
CA LYS A 38 -27.55 0.11 -3.31
C LYS A 38 -27.45 1.34 -2.41
N ASN A 39 -26.22 1.76 -2.09
CA ASN A 39 -25.92 2.79 -1.11
C ASN A 39 -25.23 4.01 -1.73
N PHE A 40 -25.39 5.16 -1.08
CA PHE A 40 -24.56 6.33 -1.33
C PHE A 40 -23.16 6.08 -0.81
N ASN A 41 -22.15 6.58 -1.54
CA ASN A 41 -20.75 6.51 -1.11
C ASN A 41 -20.06 7.83 -1.41
N LEU A 42 -19.17 8.26 -0.49
CA LEU A 42 -18.31 9.43 -0.65
C LEU A 42 -16.85 8.97 -0.61
N ARG A 43 -16.05 9.55 -1.48
CA ARG A 43 -14.62 9.31 -1.54
C ARG A 43 -13.90 10.64 -1.79
N VAL A 44 -12.85 10.90 -1.03
CA VAL A 44 -11.86 11.93 -1.33
C VAL A 44 -10.61 11.23 -1.84
N THR A 45 -10.14 11.63 -3.01
CA THR A 45 -8.92 11.07 -3.61
C THR A 45 -7.67 11.64 -2.93
N SER A 46 -6.53 11.02 -3.16
CA SER A 46 -5.23 11.57 -2.74
C SER A 46 -4.90 12.91 -3.44
N SER A 47 -5.47 13.17 -4.62
CA SER A 47 -5.38 14.47 -5.32
C SER A 47 -6.29 15.55 -4.74
N GLY A 48 -7.16 15.21 -3.77
CA GLY A 48 -8.11 16.15 -3.17
C GLY A 48 -9.41 16.33 -3.96
N GLU A 49 -9.73 15.43 -4.90
CA GLU A 49 -11.00 15.43 -5.60
C GLU A 49 -12.07 14.71 -4.77
N VAL A 50 -13.29 15.25 -4.77
CA VAL A 50 -14.42 14.66 -4.05
C VAL A 50 -15.35 13.95 -5.03
N HIS A 51 -15.51 12.65 -4.86
CA HIS A 51 -16.41 11.82 -5.66
C HIS A 51 -17.53 11.27 -4.82
N ALA A 52 -18.77 11.38 -5.32
CA ALA A 52 -19.94 10.73 -4.76
C ALA A 52 -20.48 9.68 -5.72
N SER A 53 -20.86 8.52 -5.21
CA SER A 53 -21.59 7.51 -5.97
C SER A 53 -23.00 7.38 -5.41
N ALA A 54 -23.99 7.32 -6.28
CA ALA A 54 -25.41 7.23 -5.91
C ALA A 54 -26.14 6.14 -6.72
N PRO A 55 -27.22 5.56 -6.18
CA PRO A 55 -28.12 4.69 -6.94
C PRO A 55 -28.73 5.42 -8.15
N LEU A 56 -28.99 4.70 -9.24
CA LEU A 56 -29.58 5.27 -10.46
C LEU A 56 -30.90 6.00 -10.20
N GLY A 57 -31.76 5.45 -9.32
CA GLY A 57 -33.06 6.02 -8.96
C GLY A 57 -33.02 7.15 -7.91
N ALA A 58 -31.81 7.56 -7.45
CA ALA A 58 -31.73 8.63 -6.46
C ALA A 58 -32.00 10.00 -7.12
N SER A 59 -32.85 10.81 -6.49
CA SER A 59 -33.10 12.19 -6.95
C SER A 59 -31.88 13.07 -6.65
N ARG A 60 -31.76 14.18 -7.38
CA ARG A 60 -30.65 15.12 -7.21
C ARG A 60 -30.63 15.71 -5.81
N GLU A 61 -31.81 16.07 -5.29
CA GLU A 61 -31.98 16.66 -3.95
C GLU A 61 -31.51 15.71 -2.84
N ARG A 62 -31.81 14.41 -2.97
CA ARG A 62 -31.36 13.38 -2.02
C ARG A 62 -29.82 13.23 -2.04
N ILE A 63 -29.21 13.31 -3.22
CA ILE A 63 -27.76 13.24 -3.38
C ILE A 63 -27.10 14.46 -2.74
N GLU A 64 -27.60 15.65 -3.03
CA GLU A 64 -27.09 16.90 -2.46
C GLU A 64 -27.27 16.95 -0.93
N ALA A 65 -28.42 16.53 -0.42
CA ALA A 65 -28.65 16.44 1.02
C ALA A 65 -27.70 15.45 1.70
N PHE A 66 -27.40 14.31 1.07
CA PHE A 66 -26.43 13.35 1.57
C PHE A 66 -25.03 13.96 1.64
N VAL A 67 -24.57 14.65 0.60
CA VAL A 67 -23.23 15.27 0.56
C VAL A 67 -23.16 16.43 1.54
N LYS A 68 -24.17 17.28 1.64
CA LYS A 68 -24.25 18.39 2.61
C LYS A 68 -24.16 17.89 4.04
N ARG A 69 -24.87 16.82 4.39
CA ARG A 69 -24.80 16.21 5.73
C ARG A 69 -23.41 15.69 6.10
N ASN A 70 -22.63 15.31 5.10
CA ASN A 70 -21.25 14.81 5.28
C ASN A 70 -20.17 15.89 5.01
N SER A 71 -20.55 17.17 4.96
CA SER A 71 -19.62 18.26 4.61
C SER A 71 -18.43 18.38 5.57
N ALA A 72 -18.65 18.22 6.88
CA ALA A 72 -17.56 18.24 7.87
C ALA A 72 -16.53 17.13 7.62
N TRP A 73 -17.00 15.93 7.31
CA TRP A 73 -16.12 14.80 6.96
C TRP A 73 -15.31 15.09 5.67
N ILE A 74 -15.96 15.66 4.64
CA ILE A 74 -15.29 16.04 3.40
C ILE A 74 -14.17 17.05 3.68
N VAL A 75 -14.47 18.11 4.45
CA VAL A 75 -13.49 19.16 4.79
C VAL A 75 -12.31 18.56 5.56
N SER A 76 -12.58 17.72 6.57
CA SER A 76 -11.53 17.04 7.35
C SER A 76 -10.63 16.15 6.44
N ARG A 77 -11.24 15.38 5.55
CA ARG A 77 -10.49 14.53 4.61
C ARG A 77 -9.66 15.32 3.60
N LEU A 78 -10.18 16.45 3.12
CA LEU A 78 -9.42 17.35 2.24
C LEU A 78 -8.22 17.97 2.97
N ALA A 79 -8.36 18.35 4.25
CA ALA A 79 -7.26 18.85 5.07
C ALA A 79 -6.18 17.75 5.24
N GLN A 80 -6.57 16.54 5.60
CA GLN A 80 -5.65 15.40 5.70
C GLN A 80 -4.95 15.10 4.37
N SER A 81 -5.69 15.12 3.25
CA SER A 81 -5.11 14.91 1.92
C SER A 81 -4.05 15.95 1.58
N LYS A 82 -4.30 17.23 1.90
CA LYS A 82 -3.31 18.31 1.72
C LYS A 82 -2.06 18.11 2.57
N GLN A 83 -2.23 17.72 3.84
CA GLN A 83 -1.10 17.42 4.73
C GLN A 83 -0.25 16.25 4.20
N HIS A 84 -0.89 15.17 3.76
CA HIS A 84 -0.20 14.04 3.14
C HIS A 84 0.50 14.42 1.83
N GLN A 85 -0.10 15.30 1.01
CA GLN A 85 0.55 15.80 -0.20
C GLN A 85 1.73 16.72 0.10
N ALA A 86 1.65 17.54 1.15
CA ALA A 86 2.75 18.40 1.58
C ALA A 86 3.91 17.54 2.10
N ALA A 87 3.64 16.57 2.96
CA ALA A 87 4.65 15.62 3.45
C ALA A 87 5.27 14.77 2.33
N ALA A 88 4.47 14.39 1.32
CA ALA A 88 4.97 13.66 0.14
C ALA A 88 5.76 14.53 -0.84
N ARG A 89 5.75 15.86 -0.68
CA ARG A 89 6.51 16.82 -1.51
C ARG A 89 7.89 17.13 -0.96
N GLU A 90 8.15 16.86 0.31
CA GLU A 90 9.51 16.97 0.82
C GLU A 90 10.36 15.86 0.21
N PRO A 91 11.43 16.23 -0.51
CA PRO A 91 12.32 15.21 -1.07
C PRO A 91 12.90 14.37 0.06
N LEU A 92 12.91 13.07 -0.13
CA LEU A 92 13.59 12.18 0.80
C LEU A 92 15.06 12.48 0.85
N SER A 93 15.60 12.43 2.05
CA SER A 93 17.04 12.54 2.36
C SER A 93 17.44 11.37 3.26
N PRO A 94 18.72 11.08 3.42
CA PRO A 94 19.19 10.05 4.36
C PRO A 94 18.73 10.28 5.81
N SER A 95 18.52 11.54 6.21
CA SER A 95 18.02 11.93 7.53
C SER A 95 16.50 11.88 7.67
N SER A 96 15.76 11.66 6.58
CA SER A 96 14.30 11.54 6.64
C SER A 96 13.88 10.35 7.50
N ILE A 97 12.80 10.53 8.28
CA ILE A 97 12.28 9.46 9.16
C ILE A 97 11.23 8.67 8.39
N ILE A 98 11.41 7.36 8.39
CA ILE A 98 10.42 6.38 7.92
C ILE A 98 9.99 5.48 9.07
N ALA A 99 8.93 4.71 8.88
CA ALA A 99 8.55 3.68 9.83
C ALA A 99 9.03 2.31 9.34
N LEU A 100 9.60 1.51 10.24
CA LEU A 100 9.90 0.08 10.00
C LEU A 100 9.39 -0.72 11.20
N TRP A 101 8.49 -1.65 10.94
CA TRP A 101 7.78 -2.46 11.94
C TRP A 101 7.16 -1.61 13.06
N GLY A 102 6.56 -0.46 12.66
CA GLY A 102 5.90 0.48 13.57
C GLY A 102 6.86 1.38 14.36
N LYS A 103 8.17 1.25 14.17
CA LYS A 103 9.19 2.09 14.84
C LYS A 103 9.71 3.16 13.88
N PRO A 104 9.87 4.42 14.33
CA PRO A 104 10.52 5.44 13.54
C PRO A 104 12.03 5.13 13.41
N ILE A 105 12.55 5.25 12.20
CA ILE A 105 13.97 5.03 11.88
C ILE A 105 14.38 6.01 10.79
N THR A 106 15.62 6.47 10.77
CA THR A 106 16.11 7.28 9.64
C THR A 106 16.28 6.41 8.40
N VAL A 107 16.15 7.00 7.22
CA VAL A 107 16.40 6.29 5.95
C VAL A 107 17.80 5.70 5.94
N GLN A 108 18.78 6.44 6.43
CA GLN A 108 20.16 5.98 6.54
C GLN A 108 20.29 4.71 7.39
N ASP A 109 19.79 4.74 8.64
CA ASP A 109 19.89 3.58 9.54
C ASP A 109 19.12 2.37 8.99
N ALA A 110 17.96 2.60 8.34
CA ALA A 110 17.18 1.55 7.71
C ALA A 110 17.90 0.88 6.54
N LEU A 111 18.61 1.65 5.74
CA LEU A 111 19.39 1.13 4.61
C LEU A 111 20.69 0.49 5.08
N ASP A 112 21.37 1.03 6.08
CA ASP A 112 22.54 0.42 6.69
C ASP A 112 22.22 -0.95 7.27
N HIS A 113 21.08 -1.10 7.92
CA HIS A 113 20.61 -2.38 8.44
C HIS A 113 20.34 -3.43 7.33
N ASN A 114 19.81 -3.01 6.21
CA ASN A 114 19.53 -3.89 5.06
C ASN A 114 20.80 -4.30 4.29
N PHE A 115 21.85 -3.47 4.31
CA PHE A 115 23.17 -3.82 3.73
C PHE A 115 23.95 -4.82 4.59
N ALA A 116 23.55 -5.03 5.84
CA ALA A 116 24.17 -6.00 6.74
C ALA A 116 23.67 -7.44 6.60
N SER A 117 22.66 -7.72 5.75
CA SER A 117 22.06 -9.07 5.59
C SER A 117 21.74 -9.39 4.12
N PRO A 118 22.09 -10.61 3.66
CA PRO A 118 23.15 -11.52 3.99
C PRO A 118 24.36 -11.28 3.08
N ALA A 119 25.57 -11.55 3.59
CA ALA A 119 26.80 -11.58 2.81
C ALA A 119 26.57 -12.33 1.48
N PRO A 120 27.02 -11.78 0.34
CA PRO A 120 27.06 -12.55 -0.88
C PRO A 120 27.84 -13.83 -0.58
N ARG A 121 27.34 -14.97 -1.04
CA ARG A 121 28.11 -16.24 -0.96
C ARG A 121 29.53 -15.93 -1.37
N PRO A 122 30.55 -16.35 -0.61
CA PRO A 122 31.93 -16.06 -0.96
C PRO A 122 32.14 -16.56 -2.38
N LYS A 123 32.29 -15.64 -3.32
CA LYS A 123 32.93 -15.96 -4.59
C LYS A 123 34.25 -16.55 -4.16
N GLN A 124 34.55 -17.75 -4.63
CA GLN A 124 35.80 -18.45 -4.33
C GLN A 124 36.93 -17.43 -4.31
N ALA A 125 37.57 -17.28 -3.14
CA ALA A 125 38.69 -16.39 -2.98
C ALA A 125 39.73 -16.76 -4.01
N THR A 126 39.94 -15.94 -5.00
CA THR A 126 41.07 -16.11 -5.94
C THR A 126 42.34 -15.75 -5.19
N PHE A 127 43.41 -16.46 -5.48
CA PHE A 127 44.74 -16.28 -4.90
C PHE A 127 45.24 -14.80 -4.93
N ALA A 128 44.70 -13.97 -5.80
CA ALA A 128 44.90 -12.54 -5.86
C ALA A 128 44.39 -11.76 -4.63
N SER A 129 43.46 -12.30 -3.86
CA SER A 129 42.93 -11.69 -2.63
C SER A 129 43.86 -11.85 -1.42
N PHE A 130 44.91 -12.65 -1.54
CA PHE A 130 45.86 -12.93 -0.46
C PHE A 130 47.12 -12.00 -0.51
N MET A 131 47.37 -11.36 -1.65
CA MET A 131 48.47 -10.40 -1.81
C MET A 131 47.93 -9.00 -1.52
N GLY A 132 48.06 -8.59 -0.25
CA GLY A 132 47.65 -7.28 0.22
C GLY A 132 48.14 -6.14 -0.65
N THR A 133 47.25 -5.44 -1.28
CA THR A 133 47.46 -4.08 -1.74
C THR A 133 46.80 -3.15 -0.72
N ASP A 134 47.56 -2.14 -0.29
CA ASP A 134 47.14 -1.06 0.61
C ASP A 134 45.71 -0.60 0.30
N GLU A 135 44.71 -1.12 1.05
CA GLU A 135 43.43 -0.48 1.14
C GLU A 135 43.56 0.66 2.15
N THR A 136 43.49 1.88 1.64
CA THR A 136 43.30 3.09 2.43
C THR A 136 42.25 2.86 3.47
N ASP A 137 42.58 3.14 4.72
CA ASP A 137 41.84 2.98 5.97
C ASP A 137 40.59 3.91 6.00
N GLU A 138 39.80 3.91 4.92
CA GLU A 138 38.54 4.64 4.86
C GLU A 138 37.46 3.84 5.59
N ASP A 139 36.90 4.45 6.64
CA ASP A 139 35.79 3.91 7.40
C ASP A 139 34.66 3.44 6.44
N PRO A 140 34.31 2.14 6.43
CA PRO A 140 33.28 1.61 5.55
C PRO A 140 31.91 2.31 5.74
N GLN A 141 31.66 2.86 6.93
CA GLN A 141 30.44 3.61 7.23
C GLN A 141 30.48 5.00 6.61
N ALA A 142 31.62 5.68 6.63
CA ALA A 142 31.81 6.99 5.98
C ALA A 142 31.62 6.89 4.47
N LYS A 143 32.14 5.82 3.85
CA LYS A 143 31.98 5.56 2.41
C LYS A 143 30.50 5.28 2.04
N ARG A 144 29.78 4.52 2.86
CA ARG A 144 28.34 4.29 2.69
C ARG A 144 27.52 5.58 2.82
N ARG A 145 27.84 6.42 3.82
CA ARG A 145 27.22 7.73 3.99
C ARG A 145 27.36 8.60 2.75
N ALA A 146 28.57 8.71 2.23
CA ALA A 146 28.85 9.49 1.01
C ALA A 146 28.03 8.97 -0.19
N ILE A 147 27.84 7.66 -0.31
CA ILE A 147 26.98 7.07 -1.35
C ILE A 147 25.53 7.46 -1.15
N LEU A 148 25.00 7.37 0.08
CA LEU A 148 23.61 7.70 0.38
C LEU A 148 23.30 9.19 0.21
N ASP A 149 24.24 10.06 0.57
CA ASP A 149 24.13 11.52 0.41
C ASP A 149 24.11 11.94 -1.08
N GLY A 150 24.65 11.13 -1.97
CA GLY A 150 24.60 11.33 -3.42
C GLY A 150 23.33 10.83 -4.10
N LEU A 151 22.45 10.09 -3.40
CA LEU A 151 21.23 9.53 -3.99
C LEU A 151 20.13 10.59 -4.11
N THR A 152 19.40 10.52 -5.21
CA THR A 152 18.19 11.31 -5.42
C THR A 152 17.03 10.77 -4.54
N SER A 153 16.01 11.61 -4.31
CA SER A 153 14.81 11.21 -3.58
C SER A 153 14.12 9.97 -4.18
N ASP A 154 14.12 9.84 -5.51
CA ASP A 154 13.52 8.69 -6.19
C ASP A 154 14.33 7.41 -5.98
N GLU A 155 15.65 7.50 -5.97
CA GLU A 155 16.53 6.38 -5.68
C GLU A 155 16.40 5.94 -4.21
N LEU A 156 16.35 6.87 -3.26
CA LEU A 156 16.06 6.57 -1.86
C LEU A 156 14.69 5.88 -1.70
N GLN A 157 13.66 6.36 -2.41
CA GLN A 157 12.34 5.73 -2.40
C GLN A 157 12.37 4.31 -2.98
N ALA A 158 13.18 4.06 -4.01
CA ALA A 158 13.36 2.73 -4.58
C ALA A 158 14.04 1.78 -3.57
N HIS A 159 15.08 2.25 -2.87
CA HIS A 159 15.75 1.47 -1.82
C HIS A 159 14.83 1.15 -0.64
N ILE A 160 14.04 2.12 -0.15
CA ILE A 160 13.03 1.89 0.89
C ILE A 160 11.99 0.85 0.41
N SER A 161 11.57 0.94 -0.84
CA SER A 161 10.63 0.00 -1.44
C SER A 161 11.19 -1.41 -1.50
N GLN A 162 12.48 -1.55 -1.77
CA GLN A 162 13.19 -2.84 -1.77
C GLN A 162 13.35 -3.36 -0.34
N LEU A 163 13.74 -2.51 0.61
CA LEU A 163 13.81 -2.84 2.03
C LEU A 163 12.48 -3.43 2.53
N TYR A 164 11.38 -2.71 2.32
CA TYR A 164 10.05 -3.18 2.72
C TYR A 164 9.67 -4.52 2.09
N THR A 165 10.04 -4.73 0.82
CA THR A 165 9.79 -6.01 0.14
C THR A 165 10.60 -7.14 0.77
N THR A 166 11.86 -6.88 1.10
CA THR A 166 12.75 -7.87 1.75
C THR A 166 12.25 -8.22 3.15
N GLU A 167 11.94 -7.22 3.97
CA GLU A 167 11.45 -7.38 5.35
C GLU A 167 10.15 -8.18 5.40
N VAL A 168 9.14 -7.78 4.61
CA VAL A 168 7.87 -8.51 4.55
C VAL A 168 8.08 -9.93 4.03
N THR A 169 8.94 -10.13 3.02
CA THR A 169 9.20 -11.47 2.47
C THR A 169 9.87 -12.38 3.50
N ALA A 170 10.79 -11.85 4.31
CA ALA A 170 11.43 -12.60 5.38
C ALA A 170 10.43 -13.01 6.46
N ALA A 171 9.63 -12.05 6.97
CA ALA A 171 8.64 -12.31 8.01
C ALA A 171 7.54 -13.30 7.56
N LEU A 172 7.15 -13.24 6.28
CA LEU A 172 6.11 -14.13 5.74
C LEU A 172 6.45 -15.61 5.83
N ARG A 173 7.72 -15.99 5.79
CA ARG A 173 8.13 -17.42 5.82
C ARG A 173 7.64 -18.09 7.09
N ASP A 174 7.90 -17.47 8.23
CA ASP A 174 7.55 -18.03 9.53
C ASP A 174 6.05 -17.93 9.79
N ILE A 175 5.45 -16.75 9.51
CA ILE A 175 4.03 -16.50 9.74
C ILE A 175 3.18 -17.49 8.92
N VAL A 176 3.45 -17.61 7.61
CA VAL A 176 2.68 -18.51 6.72
C VAL A 176 2.81 -19.96 7.18
N HIS A 177 4.02 -20.41 7.53
CA HIS A 177 4.25 -21.77 7.97
C HIS A 177 3.42 -22.13 9.22
N VAL A 178 3.37 -21.24 10.19
CA VAL A 178 2.55 -21.42 11.40
C VAL A 178 1.07 -21.59 11.06
N TYR A 179 0.55 -20.74 10.20
CA TYR A 179 -0.88 -20.77 9.81
C TYR A 179 -1.22 -21.95 8.87
N GLU A 180 -0.33 -22.34 7.98
CA GLU A 180 -0.52 -23.56 7.16
C GLU A 180 -0.74 -24.80 8.03
N ILE A 181 0.08 -24.95 9.08
CA ILE A 181 -0.07 -26.04 10.04
C ILE A 181 -1.35 -25.90 10.85
N ALA A 182 -1.61 -24.72 11.41
CA ALA A 182 -2.75 -24.48 12.30
C ALA A 182 -4.11 -24.64 11.59
N MET A 183 -4.21 -24.23 10.32
CA MET A 183 -5.44 -24.25 9.53
C MET A 183 -5.56 -25.49 8.63
N GLY A 184 -4.48 -26.28 8.46
CA GLY A 184 -4.46 -27.42 7.54
C GLY A 184 -4.59 -27.02 6.07
N VAL A 185 -4.08 -25.84 5.68
CA VAL A 185 -4.09 -25.31 4.32
C VAL A 185 -2.69 -25.28 3.75
N THR A 186 -2.59 -25.14 2.43
CA THR A 186 -1.31 -24.95 1.73
C THR A 186 -1.41 -23.79 0.77
N VAL A 187 -0.47 -22.85 0.89
CA VAL A 187 -0.35 -21.70 -0.01
C VAL A 187 0.44 -22.11 -1.26
N ALA A 188 -0.21 -22.10 -2.42
CA ALA A 188 0.47 -22.47 -3.66
C ALA A 188 1.51 -21.41 -4.07
N ARG A 189 1.22 -20.14 -3.81
CA ARG A 189 2.12 -19.03 -4.14
C ARG A 189 1.84 -17.82 -3.26
N ILE A 190 2.89 -17.24 -2.70
CA ILE A 190 2.81 -15.93 -2.04
C ILE A 190 3.70 -14.92 -2.75
N SER A 191 3.27 -13.66 -2.83
CA SER A 191 4.03 -12.58 -3.45
C SER A 191 3.83 -11.26 -2.73
N VAL A 192 4.92 -10.52 -2.53
CA VAL A 192 4.94 -9.19 -1.94
C VAL A 192 4.94 -8.14 -3.06
N ARG A 193 4.05 -7.15 -3.00
CA ARG A 193 3.90 -6.11 -4.02
C ARG A 193 3.46 -4.79 -3.41
N SER A 194 3.67 -3.67 -4.10
CA SER A 194 2.99 -2.43 -3.77
C SER A 194 1.49 -2.55 -4.07
N MET A 195 0.66 -2.20 -3.08
CA MET A 195 -0.80 -2.26 -3.19
C MET A 195 -1.43 -0.95 -2.70
N LYS A 196 -2.24 -0.31 -3.54
CA LYS A 196 -2.82 1.02 -3.24
C LYS A 196 -4.12 0.98 -2.43
N THR A 197 -4.88 -0.11 -2.49
CA THR A 197 -6.26 -0.17 -1.97
C THR A 197 -6.54 -1.33 -1.04
N ARG A 198 -5.60 -2.24 -0.87
CA ARG A 198 -5.75 -3.45 -0.04
C ARG A 198 -4.40 -3.77 0.60
N TRP A 199 -4.45 -4.41 1.76
CA TRP A 199 -3.27 -4.92 2.45
C TRP A 199 -2.90 -6.34 2.01
N GLY A 200 -3.89 -7.12 1.57
CA GLY A 200 -3.72 -8.45 1.03
C GLY A 200 -4.76 -8.78 -0.03
N SER A 201 -4.61 -9.91 -0.69
CA SER A 201 -5.63 -10.53 -1.52
C SER A 201 -5.34 -12.01 -1.72
N CYS A 202 -6.35 -12.85 -1.55
CA CYS A 202 -6.32 -14.27 -1.86
C CYS A 202 -7.08 -14.57 -3.15
N THR A 203 -6.59 -15.55 -3.89
CA THR A 203 -7.32 -16.17 -5.02
C THR A 203 -7.54 -17.63 -4.68
N PRO A 204 -8.66 -18.01 -4.04
CA PRO A 204 -8.89 -19.37 -3.50
C PRO A 204 -8.73 -20.47 -4.54
N LYS A 205 -9.17 -20.23 -5.78
CA LYS A 205 -9.06 -21.22 -6.88
C LYS A 205 -7.62 -21.63 -7.22
N THR A 206 -6.66 -20.75 -7.01
CA THR A 206 -5.24 -20.96 -7.35
C THR A 206 -4.33 -21.06 -6.14
N GLY A 207 -4.85 -20.86 -4.94
CA GLY A 207 -4.06 -20.79 -3.72
C GLY A 207 -3.03 -19.66 -3.70
N ALA A 208 -3.21 -18.62 -4.53
CA ALA A 208 -2.26 -17.53 -4.66
C ALA A 208 -2.64 -16.36 -3.73
N ILE A 209 -1.68 -15.93 -2.92
CA ILE A 209 -1.80 -14.79 -1.99
C ILE A 209 -0.87 -13.67 -2.40
N ARG A 210 -1.33 -12.43 -2.28
CA ARG A 210 -0.54 -11.21 -2.45
C ARG A 210 -0.60 -10.40 -1.17
N ILE A 211 0.53 -9.87 -0.74
CA ILE A 211 0.67 -9.05 0.47
C ILE A 211 1.30 -7.71 0.09
N ALA A 212 0.79 -6.63 0.69
CA ALA A 212 1.32 -5.29 0.49
C ALA A 212 2.67 -5.14 1.19
N ARG A 213 3.72 -4.70 0.46
CA ARG A 213 5.03 -4.42 1.05
C ARG A 213 4.98 -3.26 2.05
N GLU A 214 4.02 -2.36 1.89
CA GLU A 214 3.80 -1.22 2.77
C GLU A 214 3.45 -1.62 4.21
N LEU A 215 3.12 -2.90 4.47
CA LEU A 215 2.94 -3.44 5.81
C LEU A 215 4.22 -3.39 6.64
N ALA A 216 5.40 -3.36 6.03
CA ALA A 216 6.65 -3.16 6.76
C ALA A 216 6.71 -1.84 7.55
N ALA A 217 5.92 -0.84 7.19
CA ALA A 217 5.82 0.41 7.93
C ALA A 217 5.00 0.30 9.23
N TYR A 218 4.23 -0.77 9.41
CA TYR A 218 3.32 -0.99 10.54
C TYR A 218 3.89 -2.05 11.51
N PRO A 219 3.36 -2.13 12.73
CA PRO A 219 3.71 -3.22 13.65
C PRO A 219 3.52 -4.59 12.99
N ILE A 220 4.39 -5.54 13.31
CA ILE A 220 4.40 -6.87 12.67
C ILE A 220 3.09 -7.63 12.85
N GLU A 221 2.36 -7.33 13.91
CA GLU A 221 1.03 -7.88 14.21
C GLU A 221 0.00 -7.52 13.14
N CYS A 222 0.20 -6.39 12.44
CA CYS A 222 -0.63 -6.02 11.29
C CYS A 222 -0.40 -6.96 10.10
N LEU A 223 0.86 -7.35 9.86
CA LEU A 223 1.18 -8.35 8.84
C LEU A 223 0.59 -9.70 9.20
N ASP A 224 0.78 -10.13 10.45
CA ASP A 224 0.24 -11.39 10.97
C ASP A 224 -1.27 -11.48 10.77
N MET A 225 -2.02 -10.45 11.17
CA MET A 225 -3.47 -10.36 11.00
C MET A 225 -3.89 -10.42 9.52
N VAL A 226 -3.19 -9.71 8.63
CA VAL A 226 -3.51 -9.73 7.20
C VAL A 226 -3.23 -11.10 6.59
N VAL A 227 -2.14 -11.76 6.97
CA VAL A 227 -1.81 -13.11 6.50
C VAL A 227 -2.86 -14.11 6.96
N ALA A 228 -3.22 -14.09 8.24
CA ALA A 228 -4.30 -14.94 8.77
C ALA A 228 -5.60 -14.75 7.96
N HIS A 229 -6.00 -13.50 7.74
CA HIS A 229 -7.18 -13.14 6.95
C HIS A 229 -7.15 -13.74 5.53
N GLU A 230 -6.03 -13.59 4.83
CA GLU A 230 -5.91 -14.11 3.46
C GLU A 230 -5.85 -15.65 3.40
N LEU A 231 -5.29 -16.30 4.42
CA LEU A 231 -5.29 -17.76 4.49
C LEU A 231 -6.69 -18.33 4.79
N VAL A 232 -7.49 -17.65 5.62
CA VAL A 232 -8.89 -18.05 5.87
C VAL A 232 -9.68 -18.08 4.56
N HIS A 233 -9.39 -17.21 3.60
CA HIS A 233 -10.03 -17.24 2.29
C HIS A 233 -9.77 -18.51 1.46
N LEU A 234 -8.74 -19.30 1.80
CA LEU A 234 -8.55 -20.63 1.19
C LEU A 234 -9.61 -21.63 1.66
N LEU A 235 -10.14 -21.45 2.88
CA LEU A 235 -11.19 -22.28 3.48
C LEU A 235 -12.59 -21.71 3.21
N GLU A 236 -12.73 -20.39 3.35
CA GLU A 236 -14.00 -19.65 3.20
C GLU A 236 -13.80 -18.43 2.29
N PRO A 237 -14.20 -18.52 1.01
CA PRO A 237 -13.97 -17.44 0.05
C PRO A 237 -14.73 -16.13 0.34
N SER A 238 -15.78 -16.18 1.16
CA SER A 238 -16.66 -15.04 1.44
C SER A 238 -16.68 -14.69 2.93
N HIS A 239 -16.81 -13.39 3.24
CA HIS A 239 -16.96 -12.89 4.62
C HIS A 239 -18.40 -13.15 5.13
N ASN A 240 -18.68 -14.39 5.46
CA ASN A 240 -19.95 -14.84 6.09
C ASN A 240 -19.71 -15.23 7.55
N GLN A 241 -20.69 -15.82 8.22
CA GLN A 241 -20.58 -16.26 9.63
C GLN A 241 -19.52 -17.36 9.87
N ARG A 242 -19.04 -18.02 8.82
CA ARG A 242 -17.99 -19.05 8.91
C ARG A 242 -16.59 -18.49 8.80
N PHE A 243 -16.47 -17.25 8.31
CA PHE A 243 -15.22 -16.51 8.21
C PHE A 243 -14.78 -16.01 9.59
#